data_69a7aca57f29fb716e0aeefaf18fdeb6
#
_entry.id   69a7aca57f29fb716e0aeefaf18fdeb6
#
_cell.length_a   1.000
_cell.length_b   1.000
_cell.length_c   1.000
_cell.angle_alpha   90.00
_cell.angle_beta   90.00
_cell.angle_gamma   90.00
#
_symmetry.space_group_name_H-M   'P 1'
#
loop_
_entity.id
_entity.type
_entity.pdbx_description
1 polymer ?
#
loop_
_entity_poly.entity_id
_entity_poly.type
_entity_poly.pdbx_seq_one_letter_code
_entity_poly.pdbx_strand_id
1 'polypeptide(L)'
;MSYNVNEKGYYGEFGGAYIPEMLYPNVEELRQNYLRISAEPEFQAEFDDLLKEYVGRPTPLYFAKRLSEKYNTKVYLKREDLCHTGAHKVNNTIGQILLAKRLGKKRIIAETGAGQHGVATATVCALMGLECIVYMGEIDIKRQAPNVARMKMLGAEVRPAMSGSRTLKDATNEAIRDWINNPVDTYYIIGSVVGPHPYPDMVARFQSVISKEIKSQLLEKEGKENPDYVIACVGGGSNAAGAYYHFLDEKEVNIIAVEAAGLGVHSGESAATSALGKVGVIHGSKTLLMQTPDGQITEPYSISAGLDYPGVGPMHANLYATGRAQFISITDEQAMHWGLELSKLEGIIPAIETAHAFAVLDEMKFKPNDVVVINLSGRGDKDLNTYIDYFKL
;
A
#
# COMPACT_ATOMS: atom_id res chain seq x y z
N MET A 1 -7.16 -0.13 24.24
CA MET A 1 -7.98 -0.44 23.05
C MET A 1 -7.10 -1.26 22.14
N SER A 2 -7.58 -2.35 21.58
CA SER A 2 -6.83 -3.05 20.52
C SER A 2 -7.10 -2.37 19.21
N TYR A 3 -6.03 -2.09 18.45
CA TYR A 3 -6.12 -1.54 17.09
C TYR A 3 -6.24 -2.63 16.02
N ASN A 4 -6.28 -3.89 16.45
CA ASN A 4 -6.45 -5.05 15.59
C ASN A 4 -7.91 -5.28 15.19
N VAL A 5 -8.10 -6.02 14.11
CA VAL A 5 -9.42 -6.42 13.63
C VAL A 5 -10.11 -7.35 14.66
N ASN A 6 -11.42 -7.21 14.83
CA ASN A 6 -12.23 -8.13 15.62
C ASN A 6 -12.69 -9.32 14.75
N GLU A 7 -13.33 -10.33 15.39
CA GLU A 7 -13.83 -11.54 14.73
C GLU A 7 -14.86 -11.28 13.61
N LYS A 8 -15.53 -10.11 13.66
CA LYS A 8 -16.51 -9.70 12.64
C LYS A 8 -15.89 -8.91 11.49
N GLY A 9 -14.55 -8.72 11.50
CA GLY A 9 -13.84 -8.01 10.45
C GLY A 9 -13.83 -6.48 10.60
N TYR A 10 -14.01 -5.97 11.83
CA TYR A 10 -14.02 -4.52 12.07
C TYR A 10 -12.80 -4.06 12.89
N TYR A 11 -12.28 -2.90 12.51
CA TYR A 11 -11.38 -2.04 13.26
C TYR A 11 -12.22 -0.91 13.86
N GLY A 12 -12.60 -1.01 15.15
CA GLY A 12 -13.59 -0.10 15.71
C GLY A 12 -14.93 -0.19 14.97
N GLU A 13 -15.33 0.89 14.32
CA GLU A 13 -16.56 0.93 13.49
C GLU A 13 -16.29 0.68 11.98
N PHE A 14 -15.03 0.62 11.54
CA PHE A 14 -14.62 0.49 10.15
C PHE A 14 -14.31 -0.95 9.77
N GLY A 15 -14.58 -1.35 8.53
CA GLY A 15 -14.35 -2.70 8.02
C GLY A 15 -15.63 -3.40 7.59
N GLY A 16 -15.74 -4.69 7.90
CA GLY A 16 -16.86 -5.53 7.50
C GLY A 16 -16.74 -6.04 6.07
N ALA A 17 -17.80 -6.69 5.57
CA ALA A 17 -17.88 -7.22 4.21
C ALA A 17 -19.22 -6.83 3.57
N TYR A 18 -19.24 -5.69 2.90
CA TYR A 18 -20.39 -5.14 2.20
C TYR A 18 -20.31 -5.55 0.73
N ILE A 19 -20.66 -6.80 0.46
CA ILE A 19 -20.48 -7.45 -0.84
C ILE A 19 -21.82 -7.88 -1.45
N PRO A 20 -21.90 -7.99 -2.79
CA PRO A 20 -23.00 -8.67 -3.43
C PRO A 20 -23.12 -10.12 -2.97
N GLU A 21 -24.36 -10.63 -2.84
CA GLU A 21 -24.63 -12.00 -2.39
C GLU A 21 -23.83 -13.05 -3.17
N MET A 22 -23.64 -12.84 -4.46
CA MET A 22 -22.90 -13.75 -5.34
C MET A 22 -21.42 -13.92 -4.97
N LEU A 23 -20.82 -12.95 -4.29
CA LEU A 23 -19.43 -13.05 -3.79
C LEU A 23 -19.33 -13.61 -2.37
N TYR A 24 -20.46 -13.80 -1.69
CA TYR A 24 -20.45 -14.30 -0.32
C TYR A 24 -19.69 -15.61 -0.16
N PRO A 25 -19.90 -16.65 -1.01
CA PRO A 25 -19.17 -17.90 -0.88
C PRO A 25 -17.64 -17.73 -0.98
N ASN A 26 -17.17 -16.87 -1.88
CA ASN A 26 -15.73 -16.63 -2.10
C ASN A 26 -15.08 -15.91 -0.92
N VAL A 27 -15.73 -14.87 -0.43
CA VAL A 27 -15.24 -14.09 0.71
C VAL A 27 -15.29 -14.92 1.99
N GLU A 28 -16.34 -15.74 2.17
CA GLU A 28 -16.48 -16.64 3.31
C GLU A 28 -15.46 -17.78 3.28
N GLU A 29 -15.22 -18.40 2.11
CA GLU A 29 -14.14 -19.37 1.93
C GLU A 29 -12.79 -18.80 2.38
N LEU A 30 -12.49 -17.57 1.94
CA LEU A 30 -11.25 -16.90 2.31
C LEU A 30 -11.21 -16.58 3.81
N ARG A 31 -12.30 -16.04 4.38
CA ARG A 31 -12.41 -15.71 5.80
C ARG A 31 -12.17 -16.92 6.70
N GLN A 32 -12.73 -18.07 6.35
CA GLN A 32 -12.58 -19.30 7.12
C GLN A 32 -11.18 -19.92 7.02
N ASN A 33 -10.50 -19.70 5.93
CA ASN A 33 -9.29 -20.45 5.60
C ASN A 33 -7.99 -19.66 5.72
N TYR A 34 -7.99 -18.33 5.52
CA TYR A 34 -6.71 -17.61 5.38
C TYR A 34 -5.82 -17.69 6.64
N LEU A 35 -6.40 -17.54 7.85
CA LEU A 35 -5.64 -17.65 9.10
C LEU A 35 -5.14 -19.08 9.33
N ARG A 36 -6.00 -20.09 9.06
CA ARG A 36 -5.64 -21.48 9.22
C ARG A 36 -4.51 -21.87 8.27
N ILE A 37 -4.67 -21.60 6.97
CA ILE A 37 -3.67 -21.95 5.95
C ILE A 37 -2.37 -21.17 6.18
N SER A 38 -2.46 -19.87 6.45
CA SER A 38 -1.27 -19.07 6.68
C SER A 38 -0.50 -19.41 7.95
N ALA A 39 -1.11 -20.12 8.91
CA ALA A 39 -0.45 -20.62 10.11
C ALA A 39 0.16 -22.03 9.94
N GLU A 40 -0.10 -22.71 8.83
CA GLU A 40 0.48 -24.04 8.55
C GLU A 40 2.00 -23.93 8.41
N PRO A 41 2.79 -24.83 9.05
CA PRO A 41 4.26 -24.77 8.98
C PRO A 41 4.80 -24.80 7.55
N GLU A 42 4.19 -25.56 6.66
CA GLU A 42 4.58 -25.66 5.25
C GLU A 42 4.30 -24.35 4.50
N PHE A 43 3.20 -23.63 4.84
CA PHE A 43 2.93 -22.31 4.28
C PHE A 43 3.98 -21.31 4.74
N GLN A 44 4.27 -21.27 6.05
CA GLN A 44 5.23 -20.35 6.61
C GLN A 44 6.64 -20.59 6.04
N ALA A 45 7.05 -21.86 5.92
CA ALA A 45 8.35 -22.21 5.36
C ALA A 45 8.47 -21.76 3.88
N GLU A 46 7.45 -22.03 3.04
CA GLU A 46 7.43 -21.60 1.64
C GLU A 46 7.36 -20.08 1.51
N PHE A 47 6.58 -19.42 2.37
CA PHE A 47 6.48 -17.96 2.40
C PHE A 47 7.79 -17.29 2.79
N ASP A 48 8.44 -17.76 3.87
CA ASP A 48 9.71 -17.21 4.35
C ASP A 48 10.84 -17.48 3.33
N ASP A 49 10.87 -18.66 2.70
CA ASP A 49 11.84 -18.97 1.65
C ASP A 49 11.69 -18.05 0.45
N LEU A 50 10.46 -17.85 -0.05
CA LEU A 50 10.22 -16.93 -1.16
C LEU A 50 10.50 -15.47 -0.80
N LEU A 51 10.20 -15.05 0.43
CA LEU A 51 10.55 -13.71 0.88
C LEU A 51 12.08 -13.52 0.90
N LYS A 52 12.82 -14.53 1.34
CA LYS A 52 14.28 -14.48 1.42
C LYS A 52 14.95 -14.62 0.05
N GLU A 53 14.69 -15.71 -0.66
CA GLU A 53 15.47 -16.10 -1.84
C GLU A 53 14.96 -15.40 -3.13
N TYR A 54 13.66 -15.06 -3.19
CA TYR A 54 13.06 -14.47 -4.38
C TYR A 54 12.80 -12.95 -4.24
N VAL A 55 12.28 -12.51 -3.10
CA VAL A 55 12.01 -11.08 -2.85
C VAL A 55 13.26 -10.33 -2.44
N GLY A 56 14.23 -11.00 -1.80
CA GLY A 56 15.49 -10.41 -1.35
C GLY A 56 15.40 -9.79 0.05
N ARG A 57 14.58 -10.40 0.93
CA ARG A 57 14.47 -9.94 2.33
C ARG A 57 15.51 -10.59 3.25
N PRO A 58 15.86 -9.99 4.41
CA PRO A 58 15.35 -8.69 4.89
C PRO A 58 15.85 -7.50 4.07
N THR A 59 14.96 -6.52 3.82
CA THR A 59 15.40 -5.26 3.23
C THR A 59 16.21 -4.45 4.24
N PRO A 60 17.21 -3.66 3.82
CA PRO A 60 18.02 -2.88 4.74
C PRO A 60 17.19 -1.84 5.50
N LEU A 61 17.53 -1.62 6.78
CA LEU A 61 17.21 -0.40 7.51
C LEU A 61 18.43 0.52 7.41
N TYR A 62 18.42 1.41 6.42
CA TYR A 62 19.55 2.26 6.06
C TYR A 62 19.57 3.53 6.90
N PHE A 63 20.71 3.81 7.56
CA PHE A 63 20.93 5.07 8.26
C PHE A 63 21.25 6.18 7.25
N ALA A 64 20.31 7.11 7.07
CA ALA A 64 20.42 8.22 6.13
C ALA A 64 21.24 9.35 6.75
N LYS A 65 22.56 9.29 6.58
CA LYS A 65 23.51 10.15 7.30
C LYS A 65 23.27 11.63 7.01
N ARG A 66 23.14 12.02 5.74
CA ARG A 66 22.99 13.44 5.37
C ARG A 66 21.62 13.99 5.76
N LEU A 67 20.57 13.17 5.71
CA LEU A 67 19.28 13.54 6.27
C LEU A 67 19.34 13.72 7.79
N SER A 68 20.02 12.80 8.47
CA SER A 68 20.19 12.88 9.93
C SER A 68 20.93 14.14 10.36
N GLU A 69 21.97 14.51 9.64
CA GLU A 69 22.74 15.75 9.86
C GLU A 69 21.86 16.99 9.60
N LYS A 70 21.09 17.00 8.48
CA LYS A 70 20.21 18.12 8.10
C LYS A 70 19.14 18.42 9.15
N TYR A 71 18.55 17.37 9.75
CA TYR A 71 17.44 17.51 10.72
C TYR A 71 17.88 17.37 12.17
N ASN A 72 19.18 17.15 12.42
CA ASN A 72 19.74 16.94 13.76
C ASN A 72 18.98 15.85 14.55
N THR A 73 18.66 14.74 13.88
CA THR A 73 17.94 13.58 14.42
C THR A 73 18.40 12.30 13.71
N LYS A 74 18.06 11.12 14.20
CA LYS A 74 18.44 9.86 13.54
C LYS A 74 17.38 9.44 12.55
N VAL A 75 17.65 9.55 11.26
CA VAL A 75 16.73 9.15 10.18
C VAL A 75 17.18 7.82 9.59
N TYR A 76 16.29 6.83 9.66
CA TYR A 76 16.43 5.52 9.04
C TYR A 76 15.42 5.32 7.92
N LEU A 77 15.85 4.72 6.82
CA LEU A 77 15.00 4.37 5.68
C LEU A 77 14.82 2.86 5.64
N LYS A 78 13.59 2.39 5.76
CA LYS A 78 13.25 1.00 5.49
C LYS A 78 13.13 0.81 3.99
N ARG A 79 14.10 0.12 3.38
CA ARG A 79 14.37 0.09 1.93
C ARG A 79 13.51 -0.94 1.19
N GLU A 80 12.18 -0.75 1.19
CA GLU A 80 11.24 -1.60 0.42
C GLU A 80 11.36 -1.40 -1.10
N ASP A 81 11.99 -0.33 -1.54
CA ASP A 81 12.39 -0.07 -2.92
C ASP A 81 13.40 -1.09 -3.47
N LEU A 82 14.10 -1.82 -2.60
CA LEU A 82 15.05 -2.89 -2.97
C LEU A 82 14.41 -4.27 -3.07
N CYS A 83 13.15 -4.45 -2.73
CA CYS A 83 12.44 -5.69 -2.99
C CYS A 83 12.44 -6.02 -4.49
N HIS A 84 12.43 -7.29 -4.84
CA HIS A 84 12.12 -7.72 -6.21
C HIS A 84 10.84 -7.02 -6.69
N THR A 85 10.77 -6.57 -7.91
CA THR A 85 9.76 -5.67 -8.50
C THR A 85 9.91 -4.17 -8.13
N GLY A 86 10.77 -3.81 -7.18
CA GLY A 86 11.11 -2.42 -6.84
C GLY A 86 10.14 -1.73 -5.89
N ALA A 87 9.31 -2.49 -5.14
CA ALA A 87 8.38 -1.96 -4.16
C ALA A 87 7.88 -3.05 -3.19
N HIS A 88 7.30 -2.62 -2.06
CA HIS A 88 6.70 -3.47 -1.02
C HIS A 88 5.57 -4.40 -1.48
N LYS A 89 4.97 -4.15 -2.65
CA LYS A 89 3.78 -4.89 -3.13
C LYS A 89 3.99 -6.39 -3.22
N VAL A 90 5.19 -6.83 -3.55
CA VAL A 90 5.53 -8.24 -3.71
C VAL A 90 5.35 -9.05 -2.42
N ASN A 91 5.54 -8.45 -1.24
CA ASN A 91 5.35 -9.16 0.05
C ASN A 91 3.93 -9.73 0.16
N ASN A 92 2.94 -8.88 -0.10
CA ASN A 92 1.53 -9.25 -0.07
C ASN A 92 1.17 -10.24 -1.19
N THR A 93 1.66 -10.01 -2.41
CA THR A 93 1.29 -10.88 -3.54
C THR A 93 1.85 -12.29 -3.40
N ILE A 94 3.03 -12.48 -2.78
CA ILE A 94 3.55 -13.81 -2.42
C ILE A 94 2.58 -14.51 -1.43
N GLY A 95 2.16 -13.83 -0.38
CA GLY A 95 1.22 -14.43 0.58
C GLY A 95 -0.11 -14.82 -0.05
N GLN A 96 -0.70 -13.92 -0.85
CA GLN A 96 -1.98 -14.18 -1.50
C GLN A 96 -1.90 -15.26 -2.58
N ILE A 97 -0.82 -15.32 -3.38
CA ILE A 97 -0.69 -16.36 -4.42
C ILE A 97 -0.53 -17.76 -3.80
N LEU A 98 0.18 -17.86 -2.68
CA LEU A 98 0.29 -19.11 -1.93
C LEU A 98 -1.06 -19.57 -1.35
N LEU A 99 -1.89 -18.62 -0.87
CA LEU A 99 -3.27 -18.93 -0.45
C LEU A 99 -4.12 -19.38 -1.63
N ALA A 100 -4.10 -18.65 -2.74
CA ALA A 100 -4.86 -18.98 -3.94
C ALA A 100 -4.55 -20.39 -4.44
N LYS A 101 -3.26 -20.75 -4.47
CA LYS A 101 -2.81 -22.09 -4.88
C LYS A 101 -3.33 -23.18 -3.95
N ARG A 102 -3.30 -22.97 -2.62
CA ARG A 102 -3.82 -23.93 -1.63
C ARG A 102 -5.35 -24.05 -1.64
N LEU A 103 -6.04 -22.99 -2.06
CA LEU A 103 -7.48 -22.99 -2.30
C LEU A 103 -7.86 -23.57 -3.67
N GLY A 104 -6.90 -24.05 -4.46
CA GLY A 104 -7.13 -24.68 -5.77
C GLY A 104 -7.54 -23.73 -6.88
N LYS A 105 -7.32 -22.42 -6.69
CA LYS A 105 -7.66 -21.40 -7.71
C LYS A 105 -6.64 -21.46 -8.86
N LYS A 106 -7.14 -21.23 -10.07
CA LYS A 106 -6.34 -21.35 -11.32
C LYS A 106 -6.17 -20.04 -12.05
N ARG A 107 -7.07 -19.10 -11.79
CA ARG A 107 -7.14 -17.81 -12.44
C ARG A 107 -7.01 -16.70 -11.41
N ILE A 108 -6.10 -15.78 -11.65
CA ILE A 108 -5.82 -14.66 -10.77
C ILE A 108 -6.24 -13.37 -11.44
N ILE A 109 -6.96 -12.52 -10.73
CA ILE A 109 -7.26 -11.17 -11.16
C ILE A 109 -6.68 -10.16 -10.16
N ALA A 110 -6.35 -8.97 -10.64
CA ALA A 110 -5.90 -7.85 -9.81
C ALA A 110 -6.32 -6.52 -10.43
N GLU A 111 -6.38 -5.48 -9.60
CA GLU A 111 -6.45 -4.09 -10.00
C GLU A 111 -5.07 -3.44 -9.91
N THR A 112 -4.87 -2.34 -10.66
CA THR A 112 -3.67 -1.51 -10.48
C THR A 112 -3.89 -0.08 -10.98
N GLY A 113 -3.30 0.90 -10.29
CA GLY A 113 -3.20 2.30 -10.74
C GLY A 113 -1.80 2.59 -11.28
N ALA A 114 -0.82 2.82 -10.42
CA ALA A 114 0.57 3.07 -10.79
C ALA A 114 1.28 1.86 -11.48
N GLY A 115 0.61 0.71 -11.58
CA GLY A 115 1.16 -0.50 -12.20
C GLY A 115 1.99 -1.38 -11.28
N GLN A 116 2.44 -0.91 -10.12
CA GLN A 116 3.32 -1.68 -9.23
C GLN A 116 2.65 -2.94 -8.66
N HIS A 117 1.36 -2.85 -8.28
CA HIS A 117 0.61 -4.02 -7.84
C HIS A 117 0.39 -5.01 -8.98
N GLY A 118 0.04 -4.52 -10.16
CA GLY A 118 -0.11 -5.35 -11.36
C GLY A 118 1.16 -6.09 -11.72
N VAL A 119 2.33 -5.40 -11.70
CA VAL A 119 3.63 -6.03 -11.93
C VAL A 119 3.92 -7.10 -10.86
N ALA A 120 3.70 -6.79 -9.57
CA ALA A 120 3.92 -7.75 -8.50
C ALA A 120 3.01 -9.00 -8.64
N THR A 121 1.73 -8.80 -8.99
CA THR A 121 0.79 -9.91 -9.24
C THR A 121 1.19 -10.73 -10.46
N ALA A 122 1.50 -10.08 -11.58
CA ALA A 122 1.98 -10.78 -12.78
C ALA A 122 3.26 -11.59 -12.49
N THR A 123 4.17 -11.04 -11.68
CA THR A 123 5.41 -11.70 -11.27
C THR A 123 5.13 -13.00 -10.52
N VAL A 124 4.27 -12.98 -9.50
CA VAL A 124 3.97 -14.18 -8.72
C VAL A 124 3.11 -15.18 -9.49
N CYS A 125 2.26 -14.72 -10.41
CA CYS A 125 1.51 -15.61 -11.31
C CYS A 125 2.44 -16.34 -12.29
N ALA A 126 3.42 -15.64 -12.88
CA ALA A 126 4.44 -16.24 -13.73
C ALA A 126 5.27 -17.28 -12.94
N LEU A 127 5.68 -16.93 -11.70
CA LEU A 127 6.43 -17.85 -10.83
C LEU A 127 5.64 -19.13 -10.52
N MET A 128 4.33 -19.03 -10.32
CA MET A 128 3.46 -20.15 -9.94
C MET A 128 2.77 -20.86 -11.12
N GLY A 129 2.92 -20.34 -12.34
CA GLY A 129 2.29 -20.89 -13.54
C GLY A 129 0.77 -20.74 -13.57
N LEU A 130 0.24 -19.61 -13.05
CA LEU A 130 -1.19 -19.31 -12.99
C LEU A 130 -1.60 -18.25 -14.02
N GLU A 131 -2.82 -18.35 -14.53
CA GLU A 131 -3.41 -17.31 -15.39
C GLU A 131 -3.53 -16.00 -14.63
N CYS A 132 -3.15 -14.88 -15.28
CA CYS A 132 -3.15 -13.55 -14.68
C CYS A 132 -3.84 -12.53 -15.56
N ILE A 133 -4.85 -11.85 -15.00
CA ILE A 133 -5.53 -10.73 -15.63
C ILE A 133 -5.42 -9.51 -14.69
N VAL A 134 -4.91 -8.41 -15.24
CA VAL A 134 -4.76 -7.15 -14.48
C VAL A 134 -5.66 -6.08 -15.08
N TYR A 135 -6.58 -5.56 -14.28
CA TYR A 135 -7.41 -4.40 -14.63
C TYR A 135 -6.65 -3.11 -14.32
N MET A 136 -6.63 -2.19 -15.26
CA MET A 136 -5.96 -0.90 -15.13
C MET A 136 -6.77 0.18 -15.84
N GLY A 137 -6.89 1.35 -15.25
CA GLY A 137 -7.55 2.48 -15.88
C GLY A 137 -6.92 2.85 -17.22
N GLU A 138 -7.73 3.19 -18.22
CA GLU A 138 -7.22 3.52 -19.57
C GLU A 138 -6.24 4.70 -19.54
N ILE A 139 -6.48 5.67 -18.65
CA ILE A 139 -5.58 6.81 -18.44
C ILE A 139 -4.26 6.34 -17.82
N ASP A 140 -4.34 5.46 -16.82
CA ASP A 140 -3.15 4.95 -16.13
C ASP A 140 -2.30 4.03 -17.03
N ILE A 141 -2.93 3.27 -17.94
CA ILE A 141 -2.22 2.48 -18.96
C ILE A 141 -1.28 3.36 -19.78
N LYS A 142 -1.73 4.55 -20.15
CA LYS A 142 -0.91 5.50 -20.93
C LYS A 142 0.21 6.11 -20.09
N ARG A 143 -0.12 6.52 -18.86
CA ARG A 143 0.84 7.14 -17.93
C ARG A 143 1.96 6.18 -17.51
N GLN A 144 1.64 4.88 -17.39
CA GLN A 144 2.49 3.85 -16.81
C GLN A 144 2.86 2.74 -17.83
N ALA A 145 3.05 3.12 -19.08
CA ALA A 145 3.37 2.20 -20.17
C ALA A 145 4.54 1.22 -19.88
N PRO A 146 5.63 1.60 -19.19
CA PRO A 146 6.69 0.66 -18.82
C PRO A 146 6.21 -0.47 -17.90
N ASN A 147 5.31 -0.20 -16.94
CA ASN A 147 4.75 -1.24 -16.08
C ASN A 147 3.78 -2.14 -16.85
N VAL A 148 3.01 -1.59 -17.78
CA VAL A 148 2.16 -2.38 -18.69
C VAL A 148 3.00 -3.35 -19.52
N ALA A 149 4.12 -2.88 -20.05
CA ALA A 149 5.08 -3.73 -20.80
C ALA A 149 5.62 -4.86 -19.90
N ARG A 150 6.02 -4.56 -18.65
CA ARG A 150 6.48 -5.57 -17.69
C ARG A 150 5.41 -6.64 -17.41
N MET A 151 4.16 -6.23 -17.16
CA MET A 151 3.05 -7.18 -16.94
C MET A 151 2.86 -8.11 -18.13
N LYS A 152 2.87 -7.58 -19.35
CA LYS A 152 2.77 -8.36 -20.59
C LYS A 152 3.95 -9.31 -20.78
N MET A 153 5.17 -8.88 -20.50
CA MET A 153 6.36 -9.74 -20.54
C MET A 153 6.28 -10.89 -19.55
N LEU A 154 5.62 -10.70 -18.41
CA LEU A 154 5.37 -11.72 -17.39
C LEU A 154 4.17 -12.64 -17.73
N GLY A 155 3.56 -12.44 -18.90
CA GLY A 155 2.45 -13.27 -19.38
C GLY A 155 1.07 -12.84 -18.90
N ALA A 156 0.93 -11.70 -18.21
CA ALA A 156 -0.37 -11.21 -17.79
C ALA A 156 -1.13 -10.52 -18.93
N GLU A 157 -2.44 -10.72 -18.98
CA GLU A 157 -3.35 -9.92 -19.77
C GLU A 157 -3.68 -8.62 -19.03
N VAL A 158 -3.48 -7.47 -19.67
CA VAL A 158 -3.85 -6.16 -19.11
C VAL A 158 -5.13 -5.68 -19.78
N ARG A 159 -6.21 -5.57 -18.98
CA ARG A 159 -7.53 -5.13 -19.45
C ARG A 159 -7.81 -3.69 -19.03
N PRO A 160 -8.18 -2.79 -19.97
CA PRO A 160 -8.48 -1.41 -19.65
C PRO A 160 -9.85 -1.27 -18.97
N ALA A 161 -9.90 -0.51 -17.88
CA ALA A 161 -11.14 0.01 -17.33
C ALA A 161 -11.53 1.29 -18.07
N MET A 162 -12.65 1.24 -18.79
CA MET A 162 -13.10 2.30 -19.71
C MET A 162 -14.22 3.18 -19.12
N SER A 163 -14.79 2.80 -17.99
CA SER A 163 -15.88 3.52 -17.33
C SER A 163 -15.36 4.54 -16.30
N GLY A 164 -16.21 5.47 -15.89
CA GLY A 164 -15.91 6.46 -14.84
C GLY A 164 -14.72 7.36 -15.16
N SER A 165 -13.87 7.61 -14.18
CA SER A 165 -12.64 8.39 -14.32
C SER A 165 -11.52 7.64 -15.06
N ARG A 166 -11.71 6.37 -15.32
CA ARG A 166 -10.73 5.49 -15.99
C ARG A 166 -9.37 5.42 -15.27
N THR A 167 -9.43 5.39 -13.93
CA THR A 167 -8.29 5.30 -13.01
C THR A 167 -8.42 4.09 -12.09
N LEU A 168 -7.61 4.00 -11.02
CA LEU A 168 -7.56 2.89 -10.07
C LEU A 168 -8.93 2.48 -9.51
N LYS A 169 -9.79 3.45 -9.15
CA LYS A 169 -11.15 3.15 -8.63
C LYS A 169 -11.95 2.31 -9.62
N ASP A 170 -11.91 2.66 -10.89
CA ASP A 170 -12.67 1.97 -11.94
C ASP A 170 -12.04 0.63 -12.31
N ALA A 171 -10.71 0.53 -12.25
CA ALA A 171 -10.01 -0.75 -12.36
C ALA A 171 -10.45 -1.74 -11.27
N THR A 172 -10.60 -1.26 -10.02
CA THR A 172 -11.13 -2.06 -8.91
C THR A 172 -12.57 -2.51 -9.17
N ASN A 173 -13.41 -1.61 -9.68
CA ASN A 173 -14.80 -1.94 -10.05
C ASN A 173 -14.86 -3.04 -11.13
N GLU A 174 -14.02 -2.95 -12.17
CA GLU A 174 -13.96 -3.98 -13.22
C GLU A 174 -13.45 -5.33 -12.70
N ALA A 175 -12.43 -5.33 -11.84
CA ALA A 175 -11.95 -6.54 -11.19
C ALA A 175 -13.05 -7.21 -10.33
N ILE A 176 -13.82 -6.44 -9.57
CA ILE A 176 -14.96 -6.96 -8.79
C ILE A 176 -16.05 -7.52 -9.71
N ARG A 177 -16.37 -6.85 -10.83
CA ARG A 177 -17.34 -7.37 -11.82
C ARG A 177 -16.88 -8.68 -12.44
N ASP A 178 -15.60 -8.78 -12.80
CA ASP A 178 -15.04 -10.03 -13.30
C ASP A 178 -15.13 -11.15 -12.25
N TRP A 179 -14.79 -10.84 -10.99
CA TRP A 179 -14.87 -11.82 -9.91
C TRP A 179 -16.30 -12.33 -9.70
N ILE A 180 -17.31 -11.44 -9.76
CA ILE A 180 -18.72 -11.81 -9.70
C ILE A 180 -19.11 -12.77 -10.85
N ASN A 181 -18.57 -12.54 -12.05
CA ASN A 181 -18.88 -13.34 -13.23
C ASN A 181 -18.12 -14.69 -13.25
N ASN A 182 -17.01 -14.81 -12.56
CA ASN A 182 -16.12 -15.98 -12.54
C ASN A 182 -15.76 -16.40 -11.11
N PRO A 183 -16.73 -16.75 -10.24
CA PRO A 183 -16.46 -16.91 -8.81
C PRO A 183 -15.76 -18.25 -8.45
N VAL A 184 -15.81 -19.28 -9.31
CA VAL A 184 -15.46 -20.66 -8.93
C VAL A 184 -13.96 -20.84 -8.82
N ASP A 185 -13.20 -20.50 -9.85
CA ASP A 185 -11.77 -20.78 -9.98
C ASP A 185 -10.90 -19.52 -9.94
N THR A 186 -11.51 -18.35 -9.79
CA THR A 186 -10.84 -17.06 -9.74
C THR A 186 -10.52 -16.65 -8.31
N TYR A 187 -9.31 -16.15 -8.09
CA TYR A 187 -8.89 -15.47 -6.89
C TYR A 187 -8.54 -14.02 -7.20
N TYR A 188 -9.11 -13.11 -6.43
CA TYR A 188 -8.78 -11.70 -6.54
C TYR A 188 -7.62 -11.36 -5.59
N ILE A 189 -6.44 -11.01 -6.13
CA ILE A 189 -5.33 -10.49 -5.35
C ILE A 189 -5.50 -8.99 -5.19
N ILE A 190 -5.98 -8.55 -4.02
CA ILE A 190 -6.14 -7.11 -3.72
C ILE A 190 -4.80 -6.51 -3.29
N GLY A 191 -4.46 -5.35 -3.86
CA GLY A 191 -3.16 -4.71 -3.73
C GLY A 191 -2.98 -3.84 -2.49
N SER A 192 -4.03 -3.64 -1.68
CA SER A 192 -3.98 -2.75 -0.52
C SER A 192 -4.83 -3.28 0.64
N VAL A 193 -4.77 -2.58 1.79
CA VAL A 193 -5.58 -2.88 2.99
C VAL A 193 -7.01 -2.33 2.83
N VAL A 194 -7.60 -2.55 1.65
CA VAL A 194 -8.96 -2.17 1.27
C VAL A 194 -9.75 -3.42 0.89
N GLY A 195 -11.02 -3.26 0.56
CA GLY A 195 -11.87 -4.39 0.19
C GLY A 195 -12.60 -5.00 1.38
N PRO A 196 -13.45 -6.01 1.14
CA PRO A 196 -14.20 -6.67 2.20
C PRO A 196 -13.28 -7.46 3.12
N HIS A 197 -13.66 -7.59 4.40
CA HIS A 197 -12.99 -8.56 5.28
C HIS A 197 -13.01 -9.97 4.63
N PRO A 198 -11.87 -10.73 4.61
CA PRO A 198 -10.68 -10.54 5.42
C PRO A 198 -9.52 -9.77 4.74
N TYR A 199 -9.69 -9.22 3.55
CA TYR A 199 -8.59 -8.60 2.79
C TYR A 199 -7.78 -7.55 3.57
N PRO A 200 -8.39 -6.58 4.28
CA PRO A 200 -7.59 -5.58 5.01
C PRO A 200 -6.64 -6.20 6.05
N ASP A 201 -7.12 -7.19 6.81
CA ASP A 201 -6.30 -7.89 7.81
C ASP A 201 -5.25 -8.79 7.15
N MET A 202 -5.64 -9.54 6.14
CA MET A 202 -4.75 -10.45 5.41
C MET A 202 -3.58 -9.70 4.77
N VAL A 203 -3.87 -8.60 4.08
CA VAL A 203 -2.84 -7.76 3.45
C VAL A 203 -1.92 -7.13 4.50
N ALA A 204 -2.49 -6.61 5.60
CA ALA A 204 -1.69 -6.04 6.69
C ALA A 204 -0.73 -7.08 7.29
N ARG A 205 -1.19 -8.32 7.49
CA ARG A 205 -0.35 -9.43 8.01
C ARG A 205 0.78 -9.79 7.07
N PHE A 206 0.52 -9.95 5.77
CA PHE A 206 1.59 -10.24 4.80
C PHE A 206 2.58 -9.08 4.65
N GLN A 207 2.13 -7.84 4.81
CA GLN A 207 3.02 -6.68 4.83
C GLN A 207 3.75 -6.48 6.16
N SER A 208 3.31 -7.11 7.26
CA SER A 208 3.86 -6.89 8.60
C SER A 208 5.33 -7.32 8.75
N VAL A 209 5.86 -8.08 7.80
CA VAL A 209 7.30 -8.37 7.68
C VAL A 209 8.13 -7.09 7.72
N ILE A 210 7.61 -5.97 7.22
CA ILE A 210 8.27 -4.65 7.24
C ILE A 210 8.56 -4.22 8.67
N SER A 211 7.54 -4.14 9.53
CA SER A 211 7.70 -3.72 10.93
C SER A 211 8.42 -4.76 11.78
N LYS A 212 8.26 -6.07 11.49
CA LYS A 212 9.02 -7.14 12.13
C LYS A 212 10.52 -6.94 11.92
N GLU A 213 10.93 -6.65 10.69
CA GLU A 213 12.33 -6.37 10.36
C GLU A 213 12.81 -5.04 10.94
N ILE A 214 11.99 -3.99 10.96
CA ILE A 214 12.35 -2.71 11.61
C ILE A 214 12.71 -2.96 13.06
N LYS A 215 11.90 -3.70 13.84
CA LYS A 215 12.18 -4.00 15.25
C LYS A 215 13.52 -4.72 15.42
N SER A 216 13.76 -5.81 14.70
CA SER A 216 15.01 -6.57 14.83
C SER A 216 16.23 -5.77 14.40
N GLN A 217 16.13 -4.98 13.32
CA GLN A 217 17.23 -4.17 12.82
C GLN A 217 17.53 -2.95 13.70
N LEU A 218 16.51 -2.36 14.36
CA LEU A 218 16.74 -1.31 15.36
C LEU A 218 17.36 -1.86 16.63
N LEU A 219 16.95 -3.05 17.08
CA LEU A 219 17.59 -3.70 18.22
C LEU A 219 19.09 -3.89 17.98
N GLU A 220 19.47 -4.32 16.77
CA GLU A 220 20.89 -4.47 16.38
C GLU A 220 21.64 -3.14 16.33
N LYS A 221 21.00 -2.08 15.77
CA LYS A 221 21.66 -0.79 15.50
C LYS A 221 21.62 0.21 16.66
N GLU A 222 20.52 0.21 17.41
CA GLU A 222 20.24 1.22 18.45
C GLU A 222 20.10 0.63 19.85
N GLY A 223 20.09 -0.74 19.99
CA GLY A 223 19.86 -1.41 21.26
C GLY A 223 18.41 -1.32 21.76
N LYS A 224 17.47 -0.84 20.93
CA LYS A 224 16.04 -0.75 21.23
C LYS A 224 15.22 -1.17 20.01
N GLU A 225 14.09 -1.86 20.22
CA GLU A 225 13.23 -2.35 19.13
C GLU A 225 12.30 -1.26 18.55
N ASN A 226 11.90 -0.31 19.40
CA ASN A 226 10.90 0.69 19.07
C ASN A 226 11.55 2.01 18.64
N PRO A 227 11.20 2.56 17.46
CA PRO A 227 11.58 3.91 17.08
C PRO A 227 10.71 4.95 17.82
N ASP A 228 11.12 6.21 17.78
CA ASP A 228 10.29 7.29 18.28
C ASP A 228 9.20 7.68 17.28
N TYR A 229 9.47 7.51 15.97
CA TYR A 229 8.53 7.78 14.87
C TYR A 229 8.60 6.72 13.78
N VAL A 230 7.43 6.32 13.27
CA VAL A 230 7.31 5.54 12.04
C VAL A 230 6.44 6.32 11.05
N ILE A 231 7.00 6.62 9.88
CA ILE A 231 6.39 7.48 8.86
C ILE A 231 6.20 6.66 7.59
N ALA A 232 4.99 6.70 7.00
CA ALA A 232 4.71 6.08 5.71
C ALA A 232 3.62 6.83 4.94
N CYS A 233 3.69 6.83 3.62
CA CYS A 233 2.63 7.37 2.77
C CYS A 233 1.39 6.45 2.78
N VAL A 234 0.20 7.05 2.65
CA VAL A 234 -1.08 6.37 2.71
C VAL A 234 -1.98 6.81 1.57
N GLY A 235 -2.25 5.88 0.63
CA GLY A 235 -3.40 5.91 -0.25
C GLY A 235 -4.40 4.89 0.29
N GLY A 236 -4.52 3.69 -0.31
CA GLY A 236 -5.19 2.56 0.36
C GLY A 236 -4.48 2.07 1.62
N GLY A 237 -3.15 2.25 1.71
CA GLY A 237 -2.36 2.16 2.94
C GLY A 237 -1.63 0.85 3.20
N SER A 238 -1.33 0.00 2.18
CA SER A 238 -0.70 -1.31 2.44
C SER A 238 0.73 -1.22 2.98
N ASN A 239 1.57 -0.32 2.46
CA ASN A 239 2.92 -0.12 2.96
C ASN A 239 2.91 0.40 4.40
N ALA A 240 2.03 1.33 4.69
CA ALA A 240 1.84 1.92 6.01
C ALA A 240 1.33 0.88 7.02
N ALA A 241 0.34 0.05 6.64
CA ALA A 241 -0.12 -1.06 7.47
C ALA A 241 1.02 -1.99 7.86
N GLY A 242 1.88 -2.36 6.90
CA GLY A 242 3.05 -3.19 7.16
C GLY A 242 4.08 -2.53 8.07
N ALA A 243 4.35 -1.23 7.84
CA ALA A 243 5.30 -0.47 8.65
C ALA A 243 4.81 -0.25 10.09
N TYR A 244 3.49 -0.14 10.30
CA TYR A 244 2.91 0.16 11.62
C TYR A 244 2.54 -1.09 12.42
N TYR A 245 2.37 -2.24 11.79
CA TYR A 245 1.69 -3.43 12.35
C TYR A 245 2.12 -3.80 13.76
N HIS A 246 3.43 -3.93 14.01
CA HIS A 246 3.98 -4.30 15.32
C HIS A 246 4.18 -3.10 16.27
N PHE A 247 3.78 -1.90 15.85
CA PHE A 247 3.84 -0.68 16.67
C PHE A 247 2.45 -0.16 17.04
N LEU A 248 1.36 -0.82 16.60
CA LEU A 248 0.01 -0.34 16.81
C LEU A 248 -0.33 -0.16 18.30
N ASP A 249 0.08 -1.08 19.16
CA ASP A 249 -0.17 -1.05 20.60
C ASP A 249 0.99 -0.43 21.42
N GLU A 250 2.13 -0.06 20.76
CA GLU A 250 3.29 0.59 21.39
C GLU A 250 3.03 2.10 21.47
N LYS A 251 2.52 2.56 22.62
CA LYS A 251 2.06 3.95 22.81
C LYS A 251 3.15 4.99 22.69
N GLU A 252 4.39 4.64 22.97
CA GLU A 252 5.57 5.49 22.86
C GLU A 252 6.01 5.75 21.41
N VAL A 253 5.56 4.92 20.46
CA VAL A 253 5.87 5.09 19.04
C VAL A 253 4.84 6.02 18.39
N ASN A 254 5.31 7.13 17.85
CA ASN A 254 4.46 8.05 17.08
C ASN A 254 4.28 7.51 15.65
N ILE A 255 3.04 7.28 15.26
CA ILE A 255 2.67 6.80 13.92
C ILE A 255 2.24 8.00 13.09
N ILE A 256 2.93 8.23 11.96
CA ILE A 256 2.66 9.35 11.05
C ILE A 256 2.24 8.81 9.70
N ALA A 257 0.98 9.04 9.34
CA ALA A 257 0.40 8.67 8.06
C ALA A 257 0.37 9.89 7.12
N VAL A 258 0.91 9.75 5.92
CA VAL A 258 1.08 10.87 4.99
C VAL A 258 0.20 10.69 3.77
N GLU A 259 -0.78 11.56 3.58
CA GLU A 259 -1.71 11.57 2.46
C GLU A 259 -1.30 12.59 1.41
N ALA A 260 -1.71 12.36 0.16
CA ALA A 260 -1.51 13.30 -0.92
C ALA A 260 -2.60 14.38 -0.91
N ALA A 261 -2.19 15.64 -0.78
CA ALA A 261 -3.09 16.79 -0.86
C ALA A 261 -3.26 17.30 -2.31
N GLY A 262 -2.60 16.70 -3.29
CA GLY A 262 -2.66 17.17 -4.67
C GLY A 262 -2.22 18.63 -4.80
N LEU A 263 -3.10 19.50 -5.33
CA LEU A 263 -2.85 20.94 -5.41
C LEU A 263 -3.19 21.70 -4.12
N GLY A 264 -3.53 21.00 -3.05
CA GLY A 264 -3.91 21.51 -1.75
C GLY A 264 -5.20 20.89 -1.25
N VAL A 265 -5.33 20.69 0.08
CA VAL A 265 -6.49 19.98 0.69
C VAL A 265 -7.84 20.52 0.21
N HIS A 266 -7.98 21.84 0.09
CA HIS A 266 -9.23 22.50 -0.27
C HIS A 266 -9.26 23.05 -1.71
N SER A 267 -8.33 22.59 -2.57
CA SER A 267 -8.25 23.05 -3.97
C SER A 267 -9.36 22.47 -4.88
N GLY A 268 -10.00 21.41 -4.45
CA GLY A 268 -10.88 20.58 -5.30
C GLY A 268 -10.13 19.45 -6.02
N GLU A 269 -8.79 19.51 -6.02
CA GLU A 269 -7.90 18.51 -6.61
C GLU A 269 -6.98 17.95 -5.51
N SER A 270 -7.48 16.99 -4.73
CA SER A 270 -6.82 16.41 -3.55
C SER A 270 -7.22 14.94 -3.38
N ALA A 271 -6.37 14.15 -2.73
CA ALA A 271 -6.64 12.78 -2.29
C ALA A 271 -6.50 12.63 -0.76
N ALA A 272 -6.56 13.74 0.00
CA ALA A 272 -6.45 13.74 1.45
C ALA A 272 -7.74 13.24 2.11
N THR A 273 -7.93 11.93 2.12
CA THR A 273 -9.15 11.27 2.58
C THR A 273 -9.44 11.51 4.06
N SER A 274 -8.41 11.58 4.94
CA SER A 274 -8.65 11.85 6.37
C SER A 274 -9.19 13.26 6.62
N ALA A 275 -8.75 14.24 5.82
CA ALA A 275 -9.18 15.64 5.94
C ALA A 275 -10.54 15.90 5.29
N LEU A 276 -10.85 15.25 4.16
CA LEU A 276 -12.01 15.55 3.32
C LEU A 276 -13.11 14.50 3.38
N GLY A 277 -12.76 13.27 3.80
CA GLY A 277 -13.63 12.11 3.74
C GLY A 277 -14.69 12.08 4.84
N LYS A 278 -15.74 11.33 4.56
CA LYS A 278 -16.79 10.97 5.50
C LYS A 278 -16.92 9.47 5.56
N VAL A 279 -17.55 8.97 6.62
CA VAL A 279 -17.85 7.53 6.75
C VAL A 279 -18.78 7.09 5.63
N GLY A 280 -18.40 6.03 4.93
CA GLY A 280 -19.19 5.43 3.85
C GLY A 280 -18.70 4.04 3.50
N VAL A 281 -19.21 3.46 2.43
CA VAL A 281 -18.82 2.12 1.94
C VAL A 281 -18.25 2.24 0.55
N ILE A 282 -17.05 1.69 0.36
CA ILE A 282 -16.40 1.59 -0.96
C ILE A 282 -15.71 0.23 -1.08
N HIS A 283 -15.80 -0.39 -2.25
CA HIS A 283 -15.18 -1.67 -2.60
C HIS A 283 -15.38 -2.77 -1.53
N GLY A 284 -16.54 -2.77 -0.87
CA GLY A 284 -16.93 -3.81 0.06
C GLY A 284 -16.53 -3.59 1.51
N SER A 285 -15.99 -2.44 1.91
CA SER A 285 -15.75 -2.12 3.32
C SER A 285 -16.25 -0.74 3.73
N LYS A 286 -16.67 -0.61 4.99
CA LYS A 286 -16.99 0.67 5.63
C LYS A 286 -15.68 1.35 6.03
N THR A 287 -15.50 2.59 5.56
CA THR A 287 -14.28 3.36 5.81
C THR A 287 -14.52 4.87 5.71
N LEU A 288 -13.46 5.66 5.79
CA LEU A 288 -13.49 7.06 5.36
C LEU A 288 -13.32 7.12 3.84
N LEU A 289 -14.16 7.87 3.17
CA LEU A 289 -14.08 8.09 1.73
C LEU A 289 -14.51 9.51 1.34
N MET A 290 -13.93 10.02 0.27
CA MET A 290 -14.28 11.31 -0.30
C MET A 290 -15.59 11.18 -1.08
N GLN A 291 -16.62 11.90 -0.64
CA GLN A 291 -17.96 11.81 -1.22
C GLN A 291 -18.70 13.14 -1.13
N THR A 292 -19.61 13.36 -2.09
CA THR A 292 -20.56 14.46 -2.07
C THR A 292 -21.59 14.31 -0.93
N PRO A 293 -22.37 15.34 -0.60
CA PRO A 293 -23.47 15.21 0.35
C PRO A 293 -24.49 14.11 -0.02
N ASP A 294 -24.65 13.81 -1.31
CA ASP A 294 -25.57 12.78 -1.82
C ASP A 294 -24.92 11.38 -1.86
N GLY A 295 -23.70 11.22 -1.32
CA GLY A 295 -22.99 9.94 -1.24
C GLY A 295 -22.29 9.48 -2.51
N GLN A 296 -22.19 10.35 -3.54
CA GLN A 296 -21.40 10.04 -4.74
C GLN A 296 -19.91 10.21 -4.45
N ILE A 297 -19.08 9.29 -4.94
CA ILE A 297 -17.63 9.35 -4.77
C ILE A 297 -17.07 10.59 -5.45
N THR A 298 -16.38 11.42 -4.70
CA THR A 298 -15.60 12.53 -5.24
C THR A 298 -14.30 11.97 -5.83
N GLU A 299 -13.98 12.40 -7.05
CA GLU A 299 -12.77 11.98 -7.73
C GLU A 299 -11.54 12.50 -6.99
N PRO A 300 -10.60 11.64 -6.59
CA PRO A 300 -9.36 12.06 -5.96
C PRO A 300 -8.40 12.63 -7.01
N TYR A 301 -7.39 13.35 -6.56
CA TYR A 301 -6.31 13.82 -7.41
C TYR A 301 -4.97 13.79 -6.68
N SER A 302 -3.96 13.23 -7.33
CA SER A 302 -2.55 13.33 -6.96
C SER A 302 -1.68 13.09 -8.20
N ILE A 303 -0.53 13.76 -8.25
CA ILE A 303 0.53 13.46 -9.23
C ILE A 303 1.03 12.01 -9.07
N SER A 304 0.87 11.46 -7.88
CA SER A 304 1.20 10.06 -7.55
C SER A 304 0.00 9.15 -7.80
N ALA A 305 0.05 8.35 -8.88
CA ALA A 305 -1.02 7.41 -9.21
C ALA A 305 -1.27 6.33 -8.12
N GLY A 306 -0.29 6.06 -7.24
CA GLY A 306 -0.43 5.11 -6.14
C GLY A 306 -1.13 5.68 -4.91
N LEU A 307 -1.28 7.01 -4.81
CA LEU A 307 -2.01 7.71 -3.75
C LEU A 307 -3.35 8.29 -4.25
N ASP A 308 -3.64 8.17 -5.53
CA ASP A 308 -4.84 8.65 -6.19
C ASP A 308 -6.01 7.67 -5.94
N TYR A 309 -6.53 7.65 -4.72
CA TYR A 309 -7.61 6.77 -4.28
C TYR A 309 -8.58 7.54 -3.36
N PRO A 310 -9.90 7.44 -3.58
CA PRO A 310 -10.88 8.26 -2.87
C PRO A 310 -11.21 7.81 -1.46
N GLY A 311 -10.53 6.79 -0.96
CA GLY A 311 -10.78 6.20 0.35
C GLY A 311 -9.48 5.79 1.04
N VAL A 312 -9.60 5.26 2.25
CA VAL A 312 -8.46 4.72 3.00
C VAL A 312 -8.83 3.35 3.57
N GLY A 313 -7.84 2.50 3.85
CA GLY A 313 -8.10 1.21 4.49
C GLY A 313 -8.81 1.35 5.85
N PRO A 314 -9.72 0.44 6.22
CA PRO A 314 -10.50 0.56 7.47
C PRO A 314 -9.61 0.57 8.72
N MET A 315 -8.45 -0.08 8.70
CA MET A 315 -7.46 0.02 9.78
C MET A 315 -7.00 1.48 9.94
N HIS A 316 -6.64 2.15 8.85
CA HIS A 316 -6.18 3.54 8.88
C HIS A 316 -7.29 4.51 9.27
N ALA A 317 -8.53 4.27 8.81
CA ALA A 317 -9.69 5.04 9.25
C ALA A 317 -9.88 4.96 10.77
N ASN A 318 -9.71 3.77 11.36
CA ASN A 318 -9.74 3.60 12.81
C ASN A 318 -8.57 4.28 13.52
N LEU A 319 -7.35 4.21 12.98
CA LEU A 319 -6.18 4.88 13.54
C LEU A 319 -6.37 6.41 13.55
N TYR A 320 -6.97 6.97 12.51
CA TYR A 320 -7.33 8.38 12.43
C TYR A 320 -8.41 8.74 13.47
N ALA A 321 -9.53 8.02 13.45
CA ALA A 321 -10.67 8.29 14.33
C ALA A 321 -10.34 8.17 15.82
N THR A 322 -9.42 7.30 16.19
CA THR A 322 -8.96 7.11 17.58
C THR A 322 -7.80 8.03 17.98
N GLY A 323 -7.24 8.80 17.04
CA GLY A 323 -6.03 9.60 17.28
C GLY A 323 -4.77 8.78 17.52
N ARG A 324 -4.74 7.48 17.13
CA ARG A 324 -3.55 6.64 17.27
C ARG A 324 -2.47 7.00 16.28
N ALA A 325 -2.85 7.41 15.08
CA ALA A 325 -1.94 7.94 14.07
C ALA A 325 -2.27 9.40 13.79
N GLN A 326 -1.22 10.21 13.62
CA GLN A 326 -1.34 11.57 13.09
C GLN A 326 -1.32 11.48 11.56
N PHE A 327 -2.30 12.13 10.92
CA PHE A 327 -2.36 12.24 9.47
C PHE A 327 -1.88 13.62 9.03
N ILE A 328 -1.00 13.64 8.04
CA ILE A 328 -0.42 14.88 7.48
C ILE A 328 -0.67 14.84 5.97
N SER A 329 -1.21 15.93 5.45
CA SER A 329 -1.49 16.08 4.01
C SER A 329 -0.37 16.86 3.34
N ILE A 330 0.26 16.29 2.33
CA ILE A 330 1.41 16.84 1.59
C ILE A 330 1.00 17.11 0.15
N THR A 331 1.32 18.30 -0.36
CA THR A 331 1.02 18.69 -1.73
C THR A 331 1.97 18.01 -2.75
N ASP A 332 1.53 17.98 -4.01
CA ASP A 332 2.35 17.47 -5.11
C ASP A 332 3.67 18.26 -5.24
N GLU A 333 3.64 19.57 -5.05
CA GLU A 333 4.84 20.44 -5.06
C GLU A 333 5.84 20.02 -3.99
N GLN A 334 5.38 19.82 -2.74
CA GLN A 334 6.23 19.37 -1.63
C GLN A 334 6.80 17.99 -1.91
N ALA A 335 5.98 17.06 -2.42
CA ALA A 335 6.41 15.71 -2.75
C ALA A 335 7.46 15.71 -3.88
N MET A 336 7.24 16.46 -4.94
CA MET A 336 8.20 16.56 -6.06
C MET A 336 9.52 17.18 -5.60
N HIS A 337 9.47 18.27 -4.81
CA HIS A 337 10.67 18.85 -4.20
C HIS A 337 11.45 17.78 -3.41
N TRP A 338 10.78 17.00 -2.56
CA TRP A 338 11.42 15.97 -1.76
C TRP A 338 11.93 14.76 -2.56
N GLY A 339 11.29 14.42 -3.67
CA GLY A 339 11.84 13.44 -4.60
C GLY A 339 13.22 13.84 -5.12
N LEU A 340 13.37 15.12 -5.48
CA LEU A 340 14.66 15.67 -5.94
C LEU A 340 15.68 15.81 -4.78
N GLU A 341 15.24 16.30 -3.62
CA GLU A 341 16.11 16.48 -2.45
C GLU A 341 16.67 15.14 -1.92
N LEU A 342 15.85 14.11 -1.79
CA LEU A 342 16.32 12.78 -1.41
C LEU A 342 17.35 12.24 -2.41
N SER A 343 17.09 12.45 -3.70
CA SER A 343 18.02 12.02 -4.77
C SER A 343 19.39 12.69 -4.62
N LYS A 344 19.43 13.99 -4.29
CA LYS A 344 20.67 14.74 -4.09
C LYS A 344 21.35 14.46 -2.75
N LEU A 345 20.58 14.22 -1.71
CA LEU A 345 21.12 13.98 -0.36
C LEU A 345 21.63 12.56 -0.18
N GLU A 346 20.86 11.55 -0.59
CA GLU A 346 21.15 10.15 -0.28
C GLU A 346 21.42 9.30 -1.53
N GLY A 347 21.35 9.88 -2.75
CA GLY A 347 21.53 9.13 -3.99
C GLY A 347 20.42 8.13 -4.28
N ILE A 348 19.21 8.38 -3.76
CA ILE A 348 18.04 7.50 -3.87
C ILE A 348 16.93 8.24 -4.58
N ILE A 349 16.51 7.77 -5.76
CA ILE A 349 15.37 8.30 -6.48
C ILE A 349 14.12 7.54 -6.00
N PRO A 350 13.26 8.15 -5.17
CA PRO A 350 12.09 7.47 -4.62
C PRO A 350 10.93 7.45 -5.63
N ALA A 351 10.01 6.50 -5.46
CA ALA A 351 8.68 6.64 -6.03
C ALA A 351 8.00 7.91 -5.48
N ILE A 352 7.18 8.58 -6.29
CA ILE A 352 6.50 9.84 -5.89
C ILE A 352 5.61 9.60 -4.66
N GLU A 353 5.02 8.41 -4.54
CA GLU A 353 4.30 8.00 -3.34
C GLU A 353 5.13 8.22 -2.07
N THR A 354 6.35 7.71 -2.08
CA THR A 354 7.25 7.80 -0.91
C THR A 354 7.79 9.21 -0.73
N ALA A 355 7.96 9.98 -1.79
CA ALA A 355 8.41 11.37 -1.72
C ALA A 355 7.49 12.21 -0.81
N HIS A 356 6.16 11.93 -0.80
CA HIS A 356 5.23 12.55 0.16
C HIS A 356 5.65 12.28 1.61
N ALA A 357 6.05 11.05 1.95
CA ALA A 357 6.46 10.71 3.31
C ALA A 357 7.71 11.48 3.78
N PHE A 358 8.62 11.78 2.86
CA PHE A 358 9.82 12.58 3.18
C PHE A 358 9.52 14.04 3.44
N ALA A 359 8.50 14.61 2.79
CA ALA A 359 8.12 16.02 2.99
C ALA A 359 7.70 16.33 4.44
N VAL A 360 7.29 15.32 5.19
CA VAL A 360 6.99 15.47 6.63
C VAL A 360 8.19 15.91 7.46
N LEU A 361 9.40 15.68 6.99
CA LEU A 361 10.62 16.14 7.68
C LEU A 361 10.68 17.68 7.80
N ASP A 362 10.06 18.42 6.88
CA ASP A 362 9.96 19.87 6.94
C ASP A 362 8.75 20.34 7.77
N GLU A 363 7.71 19.51 7.91
CA GLU A 363 6.47 19.85 8.62
C GLU A 363 6.55 19.55 10.13
N MET A 364 7.50 18.71 10.58
CA MET A 364 7.62 18.28 11.96
C MET A 364 8.97 18.69 12.56
N LYS A 365 8.98 18.83 13.88
CA LYS A 365 10.21 19.02 14.66
C LYS A 365 10.53 17.77 15.44
N PHE A 366 11.72 17.24 15.25
CA PHE A 366 12.25 16.08 15.95
C PHE A 366 13.27 16.54 17.01
N LYS A 367 13.41 15.77 18.08
CA LYS A 367 14.46 16.01 19.08
C LYS A 367 15.79 15.43 18.57
N PRO A 368 16.92 16.00 18.99
CA PRO A 368 18.21 15.33 18.80
C PRO A 368 18.14 13.93 19.43
N ASN A 369 18.56 12.91 18.71
CA ASN A 369 18.51 11.49 19.09
C ASN A 369 17.13 10.79 18.98
N ASP A 370 16.04 11.45 18.59
CA ASP A 370 14.86 10.69 18.17
C ASP A 370 15.23 9.76 17.01
N VAL A 371 14.70 8.56 17.04
CA VAL A 371 14.84 7.57 15.95
C VAL A 371 13.62 7.65 15.07
N VAL A 372 13.79 8.18 13.87
CA VAL A 372 12.75 8.35 12.86
C VAL A 372 12.92 7.32 11.78
N VAL A 373 11.95 6.44 11.59
CA VAL A 373 11.94 5.45 10.51
C VAL A 373 10.96 5.87 9.44
N ILE A 374 11.44 6.06 8.21
CA ILE A 374 10.60 6.33 7.03
C ILE A 374 10.57 5.07 6.17
N ASN A 375 9.36 4.57 5.88
CA ASN A 375 9.21 3.44 4.99
C ASN A 375 9.33 3.88 3.53
N LEU A 376 10.49 3.63 2.91
CA LEU A 376 10.77 3.89 1.49
C LEU A 376 10.11 2.80 0.65
N SER A 377 8.82 2.98 0.35
CA SER A 377 7.91 1.94 -0.13
C SER A 377 8.15 1.46 -1.56
N GLY A 378 8.85 2.27 -2.37
CA GLY A 378 9.16 1.93 -3.76
C GLY A 378 10.17 2.88 -4.40
N ARG A 379 10.78 2.42 -5.51
CA ARG A 379 11.77 3.19 -6.29
C ARG A 379 11.11 4.01 -7.39
N GLY A 380 11.78 5.09 -7.80
CA GLY A 380 11.27 6.08 -8.73
C GLY A 380 11.43 5.77 -10.22
N ASP A 381 11.96 4.59 -10.60
CA ASP A 381 12.16 4.25 -12.03
C ASP A 381 10.90 4.37 -12.87
N LYS A 382 9.74 4.03 -12.26
CA LYS A 382 8.43 4.15 -12.90
C LYS A 382 7.98 5.60 -13.12
N ASP A 383 8.50 6.52 -12.30
CA ASP A 383 8.09 7.93 -12.24
C ASP A 383 9.09 8.86 -12.90
N LEU A 384 10.15 8.31 -13.50
CA LEU A 384 11.25 9.11 -14.06
C LEU A 384 10.77 10.11 -15.12
N ASN A 385 9.81 9.72 -15.96
CA ASN A 385 9.21 10.65 -16.94
C ASN A 385 8.50 11.82 -16.24
N THR A 386 7.77 11.56 -15.16
CA THR A 386 7.11 12.60 -14.38
C THR A 386 8.13 13.56 -13.76
N TYR A 387 9.24 13.05 -13.24
CA TYR A 387 10.34 13.88 -12.73
C TYR A 387 10.99 14.71 -13.84
N ILE A 388 11.26 14.12 -15.02
CA ILE A 388 11.82 14.81 -16.19
C ILE A 388 10.89 15.96 -16.61
N ASP A 389 9.61 15.70 -16.77
CA ASP A 389 8.63 16.68 -17.25
C ASP A 389 8.45 17.83 -16.24
N TYR A 390 8.39 17.50 -14.95
CA TYR A 390 8.21 18.48 -13.88
C TYR A 390 9.41 19.40 -13.69
N PHE A 391 10.62 18.86 -13.67
CA PHE A 391 11.85 19.62 -13.44
C PHE A 391 12.55 20.05 -14.72
N LYS A 392 12.05 19.64 -15.90
CA LYS A 392 12.67 19.91 -17.23
C LYS A 392 14.14 19.48 -17.27
N LEU A 393 14.40 18.27 -16.81
CA LEU A 393 15.74 17.66 -16.75
C LEU A 393 16.25 17.30 -18.14
#